data_9fe79e6ad574a868abf5b9d489228659
#
_entry.id   9fe79e6ad574a868abf5b9d489228659
#
_cell.length_a   1.000
_cell.length_b   1.000
_cell.length_c   1.000
_cell.angle_alpha   90.00
_cell.angle_beta   90.00
_cell.angle_gamma   90.00
#
_symmetry.space_group_name_H-M   'P 1'
#
loop_
_entity.id
_entity.type
_entity.pdbx_description
1 polymer ?
#
loop_
_entity_poly.entity_id
_entity_poly.type
_entity_poly.pdbx_seq_one_letter_code
_entity_poly.pdbx_strand_id
1 'polypeptide(L)'
;MVVDDNKAILTALKICLAMDFERIVTLSSPDTLVATLAKEEAVDAVLLDMNFSLGVNSGQDGLFWLRTVKKFYPNTPVILITAYADVQLAVKGLKYGAADFVTKPWDNEKLISTLHDAIDKNRQVMPLDQVEQEHVQRAVEQCHGNVSRAAEMLGITRQTLYKKLKK
;
A
#
# COMPACT_ATOMS: atom_id res chain seq x y z
N MET A 1 9.98 -5.30 -2.16
CA MET A 1 9.75 -6.60 -1.47
C MET A 1 8.69 -7.38 -2.22
N VAL A 2 8.83 -8.70 -2.34
CA VAL A 2 7.86 -9.59 -3.05
C VAL A 2 7.40 -10.69 -2.10
N VAL A 3 6.10 -10.92 -2.01
CA VAL A 3 5.48 -11.92 -1.11
C VAL A 3 4.55 -12.82 -1.93
N ASP A 4 4.90 -14.10 -2.07
CA ASP A 4 4.14 -15.10 -2.82
C ASP A 4 4.56 -16.49 -2.30
N ASP A 5 3.63 -17.41 -2.05
CA ASP A 5 3.95 -18.75 -1.54
C ASP A 5 4.56 -19.68 -2.60
N ASN A 6 4.40 -19.32 -3.88
CA ASN A 6 4.97 -20.05 -4.99
C ASN A 6 6.43 -19.62 -5.25
N LYS A 7 7.37 -20.49 -4.91
CA LYS A 7 8.80 -20.27 -5.11
C LYS A 7 9.21 -20.01 -6.57
N ALA A 8 8.50 -20.62 -7.54
CA ALA A 8 8.78 -20.37 -8.96
C ALA A 8 8.40 -18.95 -9.35
N ILE A 9 7.29 -18.42 -8.84
CA ILE A 9 6.87 -17.02 -9.02
C ILE A 9 7.88 -16.07 -8.37
N LEU A 10 8.30 -16.35 -7.14
CA LEU A 10 9.34 -15.54 -6.47
C LEU A 10 10.64 -15.48 -7.29
N THR A 11 11.05 -16.61 -7.85
CA THR A 11 12.26 -16.68 -8.70
C THR A 11 12.08 -15.90 -9.99
N ALA A 12 10.94 -16.06 -10.67
CA ALA A 12 10.63 -15.33 -11.89
C ALA A 12 10.57 -13.81 -11.67
N LEU A 13 9.92 -13.36 -10.60
CA LEU A 13 9.84 -11.95 -10.23
C LEU A 13 11.22 -11.38 -9.85
N LYS A 14 12.03 -12.15 -9.12
CA LYS A 14 13.39 -11.72 -8.79
C LYS A 14 14.25 -11.51 -10.03
N ILE A 15 14.14 -12.38 -11.03
CA ILE A 15 14.87 -12.24 -12.31
C ILE A 15 14.31 -11.05 -13.09
N CYS A 16 12.98 -10.95 -13.21
CA CYS A 16 12.31 -9.88 -13.95
C CYS A 16 12.68 -8.49 -13.43
N LEU A 17 12.74 -8.32 -12.10
CA LEU A 17 12.95 -7.04 -11.46
C LEU A 17 14.42 -6.67 -11.22
N ALA A 18 15.36 -7.60 -11.46
CA ALA A 18 16.77 -7.43 -11.10
C ALA A 18 17.49 -6.31 -11.84
N MET A 19 17.00 -5.88 -13.01
CA MET A 19 17.60 -4.79 -13.79
C MET A 19 17.11 -3.41 -13.36
N ASP A 20 15.92 -3.34 -12.75
CA ASP A 20 15.25 -2.08 -12.40
C ASP A 20 15.35 -1.75 -10.92
N PHE A 21 15.62 -2.75 -10.06
CA PHE A 21 15.63 -2.60 -8.60
C PHE A 21 16.94 -3.14 -8.01
N GLU A 22 17.61 -2.32 -7.22
CA GLU A 22 18.89 -2.66 -6.59
C GLU A 22 18.80 -3.87 -5.67
N ARG A 23 17.71 -3.95 -4.89
CA ARG A 23 17.51 -5.02 -3.90
C ARG A 23 16.08 -5.56 -3.93
N ILE A 24 15.96 -6.88 -4.05
CA ILE A 24 14.69 -7.58 -4.06
C ILE A 24 14.66 -8.57 -2.90
N VAL A 25 13.83 -8.28 -1.91
CA VAL A 25 13.56 -9.17 -0.77
C VAL A 25 12.35 -10.03 -1.12
N THR A 26 12.47 -11.35 -1.01
CA THR A 26 11.39 -12.30 -1.31
C THR A 26 10.96 -13.06 -0.07
N LEU A 27 9.66 -13.17 0.15
CA LEU A 27 9.05 -13.92 1.24
C LEU A 27 8.10 -14.99 0.69
N SER A 28 8.26 -16.22 1.13
CA SER A 28 7.37 -17.34 0.75
C SER A 28 6.17 -17.50 1.70
N SER A 29 6.09 -16.68 2.76
CA SER A 29 4.93 -16.57 3.63
C SER A 29 4.76 -15.11 4.06
N PRO A 30 3.54 -14.62 4.14
CA PRO A 30 3.27 -13.26 4.62
C PRO A 30 3.42 -13.11 6.14
N ASP A 31 3.54 -14.18 6.91
CA ASP A 31 3.61 -14.15 8.39
C ASP A 31 4.78 -13.30 8.91
N THR A 32 5.88 -13.28 8.16
CA THR A 32 7.07 -12.50 8.50
C THR A 32 7.11 -11.12 7.86
N LEU A 33 6.10 -10.74 7.07
CA LEU A 33 6.09 -9.54 6.26
C LEU A 33 6.32 -8.28 7.10
N VAL A 34 5.53 -8.06 8.15
CA VAL A 34 5.64 -6.87 9.02
C VAL A 34 6.98 -6.84 9.74
N ALA A 35 7.44 -8.00 10.25
CA ALA A 35 8.74 -8.11 10.92
C ALA A 35 9.91 -7.84 9.97
N THR A 36 9.78 -8.25 8.70
CA THR A 36 10.80 -7.99 7.69
C THR A 36 10.79 -6.51 7.27
N LEU A 37 9.61 -5.91 7.08
CA LEU A 37 9.49 -4.47 6.83
C LEU A 37 10.14 -3.62 7.93
N ALA A 38 10.03 -4.06 9.20
CA ALA A 38 10.64 -3.37 10.33
C ALA A 38 12.18 -3.49 10.38
N LYS A 39 12.76 -4.50 9.74
CA LYS A 39 14.21 -4.73 9.71
C LYS A 39 14.90 -4.08 8.52
N GLU A 40 14.17 -3.84 7.44
CA GLU A 40 14.70 -3.20 6.25
C GLU A 40 14.73 -1.69 6.44
N GLU A 41 15.85 -1.04 6.09
CA GLU A 41 16.01 0.41 6.24
C GLU A 41 15.02 1.20 5.38
N ALA A 42 14.74 0.70 4.17
CA ALA A 42 13.75 1.28 3.27
C ALA A 42 13.15 0.20 2.38
N VAL A 43 11.83 0.21 2.23
CA VAL A 43 11.10 -0.63 1.28
C VAL A 43 10.25 0.27 0.40
N ASP A 44 10.68 0.47 -0.85
CA ASP A 44 10.01 1.37 -1.79
C ASP A 44 8.63 0.87 -2.20
N ALA A 45 8.44 -0.46 -2.33
CA ALA A 45 7.16 -1.07 -2.65
C ALA A 45 7.05 -2.52 -2.16
N VAL A 46 5.83 -2.97 -1.92
CA VAL A 46 5.48 -4.37 -1.65
C VAL A 46 4.63 -4.91 -2.79
N LEU A 47 5.06 -6.00 -3.40
CA LEU A 47 4.31 -6.79 -4.35
C LEU A 47 3.75 -7.99 -3.60
N LEU A 48 2.43 -8.09 -3.46
CA LEU A 48 1.75 -9.01 -2.54
C LEU A 48 0.79 -9.91 -3.28
N ASP A 49 0.99 -11.23 -3.20
CA ASP A 49 0.01 -12.18 -3.70
C ASP A 49 -1.31 -12.10 -2.90
N MET A 50 -2.40 -12.39 -3.57
CA MET A 50 -3.72 -12.38 -2.93
C MET A 50 -4.09 -13.71 -2.29
N ASN A 51 -3.44 -14.81 -2.66
CA ASN A 51 -3.80 -16.15 -2.21
C ASN A 51 -2.57 -16.88 -1.64
N PHE A 52 -2.59 -17.19 -0.35
CA PHE A 52 -1.51 -17.88 0.36
C PHE A 52 -1.92 -19.28 0.86
N SER A 53 -3.17 -19.69 0.66
CA SER A 53 -3.68 -20.97 1.14
C SER A 53 -3.86 -21.95 -0.01
N LEU A 54 -3.14 -23.09 0.05
CA LEU A 54 -3.30 -24.20 -0.89
C LEU A 54 -4.77 -24.64 -0.95
N GLY A 55 -5.42 -24.42 -2.07
CA GLY A 55 -6.77 -24.92 -2.36
C GLY A 55 -7.95 -24.00 -1.98
N VAL A 56 -7.72 -22.85 -1.38
CA VAL A 56 -8.77 -21.86 -1.07
C VAL A 56 -8.42 -20.53 -1.72
N ASN A 57 -8.83 -20.32 -2.96
CA ASN A 57 -8.64 -19.05 -3.69
C ASN A 57 -9.67 -18.00 -3.24
N SER A 58 -9.69 -17.63 -1.97
CA SER A 58 -10.64 -16.64 -1.46
C SER A 58 -10.16 -15.19 -1.62
N GLY A 59 -8.85 -14.97 -1.82
CA GLY A 59 -8.20 -13.64 -1.85
C GLY A 59 -8.30 -12.87 -0.52
N GLN A 60 -8.90 -13.48 0.49
CA GLN A 60 -9.07 -12.84 1.82
C GLN A 60 -7.74 -12.65 2.52
N ASP A 61 -6.79 -13.57 2.31
CA ASP A 61 -5.46 -13.52 2.92
C ASP A 61 -4.70 -12.29 2.43
N GLY A 62 -4.67 -12.05 1.12
CA GLY A 62 -4.02 -10.87 0.54
C GLY A 62 -4.64 -9.56 1.04
N LEU A 63 -5.98 -9.48 1.16
CA LEU A 63 -6.65 -8.31 1.71
C LEU A 63 -6.35 -8.10 3.19
N PHE A 64 -6.25 -9.17 3.97
CA PHE A 64 -5.85 -9.10 5.38
C PHE A 64 -4.43 -8.53 5.52
N TRP A 65 -3.48 -9.07 4.75
CA TRP A 65 -2.09 -8.62 4.80
C TRP A 65 -1.91 -7.21 4.24
N LEU A 66 -2.62 -6.83 3.18
CA LEU A 66 -2.69 -5.46 2.70
C LEU A 66 -3.08 -4.49 3.83
N ARG A 67 -4.19 -4.77 4.52
CA ARG A 67 -4.66 -3.92 5.63
C ARG A 67 -3.66 -3.88 6.77
N THR A 68 -2.99 -5.00 7.04
CA THR A 68 -1.95 -5.08 8.07
C THR A 68 -0.76 -4.22 7.70
N VAL A 69 -0.26 -4.30 6.45
CA VAL A 69 0.82 -3.42 5.98
C VAL A 69 0.40 -1.95 6.06
N LYS A 70 -0.79 -1.61 5.55
CA LYS A 70 -1.28 -0.22 5.57
C LYS A 70 -1.51 0.35 6.96
N LYS A 71 -1.78 -0.50 7.95
CA LYS A 71 -1.89 -0.08 9.35
C LYS A 71 -0.55 0.36 9.95
N PHE A 72 0.54 -0.37 9.66
CA PHE A 72 1.85 -0.11 10.24
C PHE A 72 2.76 0.73 9.33
N TYR A 73 2.58 0.62 8.01
CA TYR A 73 3.36 1.28 6.96
C TYR A 73 2.42 1.94 5.94
N PRO A 74 1.66 2.99 6.34
CA PRO A 74 0.64 3.60 5.50
C PRO A 74 1.19 4.17 4.19
N ASN A 75 2.42 4.66 4.21
CA ASN A 75 3.09 5.28 3.07
C ASN A 75 3.77 4.27 2.12
N THR A 76 3.98 3.00 2.51
CA THR A 76 4.57 2.01 1.61
C THR A 76 3.54 1.58 0.57
N PRO A 77 3.80 1.79 -0.74
CA PRO A 77 2.90 1.32 -1.78
C PRO A 77 2.83 -0.20 -1.79
N VAL A 78 1.62 -0.74 -1.85
CA VAL A 78 1.36 -2.17 -1.98
C VAL A 78 0.65 -2.40 -3.30
N ILE A 79 1.27 -3.21 -4.17
CA ILE A 79 0.71 -3.68 -5.43
C ILE A 79 0.27 -5.12 -5.24
N LEU A 80 -0.98 -5.43 -5.58
CA LEU A 80 -1.50 -6.78 -5.46
C LEU A 80 -1.21 -7.59 -6.72
N ILE A 81 -0.80 -8.86 -6.56
CA ILE A 81 -0.78 -9.83 -7.67
C ILE A 81 -1.98 -10.76 -7.51
N THR A 82 -2.73 -10.98 -8.57
CA THR A 82 -3.95 -11.77 -8.49
C THR A 82 -4.12 -12.64 -9.74
N ALA A 83 -4.75 -13.81 -9.59
CA ALA A 83 -5.25 -14.56 -10.73
C ALA A 83 -6.39 -13.81 -11.41
N TYR A 84 -6.60 -14.04 -12.71
CA TYR A 84 -7.60 -13.33 -13.52
C TYR A 84 -9.03 -13.42 -12.96
N ALA A 85 -9.37 -14.50 -12.27
CA ALA A 85 -10.69 -14.70 -11.66
C ALA A 85 -10.95 -13.79 -10.43
N ASP A 86 -9.92 -13.18 -9.85
CA ASP A 86 -9.99 -12.45 -8.58
C ASP A 86 -10.00 -10.91 -8.76
N VAL A 87 -10.32 -10.42 -9.96
CA VAL A 87 -10.34 -8.96 -10.25
C VAL A 87 -11.28 -8.20 -9.30
N GLN A 88 -12.40 -8.79 -8.90
CA GLN A 88 -13.31 -8.15 -7.93
C GLN A 88 -12.65 -7.94 -6.56
N LEU A 89 -11.79 -8.87 -6.16
CA LEU A 89 -11.01 -8.76 -4.93
C LEU A 89 -9.90 -7.72 -5.05
N ALA A 90 -9.26 -7.63 -6.23
CA ALA A 90 -8.29 -6.57 -6.51
C ALA A 90 -8.93 -5.18 -6.40
N VAL A 91 -10.15 -4.99 -6.92
CA VAL A 91 -10.92 -3.74 -6.76
C VAL A 91 -11.21 -3.43 -5.29
N LYS A 92 -11.51 -4.44 -4.46
CA LYS A 92 -11.61 -4.24 -3.00
C LYS A 92 -10.27 -3.85 -2.39
N GLY A 93 -9.17 -4.44 -2.87
CA GLY A 93 -7.82 -4.09 -2.44
C GLY A 93 -7.51 -2.61 -2.68
N LEU A 94 -7.86 -2.06 -3.85
CA LEU A 94 -7.70 -0.63 -4.13
C LEU A 94 -8.46 0.24 -3.12
N LYS A 95 -9.70 -0.14 -2.74
CA LYS A 95 -10.47 0.55 -1.70
C LYS A 95 -9.83 0.46 -0.31
N TYR A 96 -9.02 -0.56 -0.04
CA TYR A 96 -8.27 -0.73 1.21
C TYR A 96 -6.86 -0.12 1.16
N GLY A 97 -6.54 0.63 0.09
CA GLY A 97 -5.32 1.40 -0.02
C GLY A 97 -4.18 0.68 -0.75
N ALA A 98 -4.46 -0.37 -1.52
CA ALA A 98 -3.49 -0.85 -2.51
C ALA A 98 -3.23 0.26 -3.53
N ALA A 99 -1.97 0.40 -3.96
CA ALA A 99 -1.59 1.39 -4.98
C ALA A 99 -2.09 0.98 -6.36
N ASP A 100 -2.02 -0.33 -6.67
CA ASP A 100 -2.48 -0.91 -7.92
C ASP A 100 -2.57 -2.44 -7.80
N PHE A 101 -2.93 -3.12 -8.91
CA PHE A 101 -2.87 -4.57 -9.02
C PHE A 101 -2.38 -5.05 -10.38
N VAL A 102 -1.81 -6.26 -10.42
CA VAL A 102 -1.33 -6.93 -11.62
C VAL A 102 -1.91 -8.34 -11.68
N THR A 103 -2.38 -8.76 -12.85
CA THR A 103 -2.96 -10.09 -13.04
C THR A 103 -1.89 -11.12 -13.43
N LYS A 104 -2.03 -12.35 -12.95
CA LYS A 104 -1.24 -13.52 -13.39
C LYS A 104 -1.91 -14.16 -14.63
N PRO A 105 -1.18 -14.47 -15.70
CA PRO A 105 0.21 -14.13 -15.98
C PRO A 105 0.36 -12.63 -16.26
N TRP A 106 1.49 -12.05 -15.86
CA TRP A 106 1.81 -10.65 -16.09
C TRP A 106 2.65 -10.42 -17.32
N ASP A 107 2.59 -9.22 -17.83
CA ASP A 107 3.55 -8.63 -18.76
C ASP A 107 4.65 -7.94 -17.96
N ASN A 108 5.92 -8.21 -18.30
CA ASN A 108 7.05 -7.69 -17.52
C ASN A 108 7.16 -6.17 -17.57
N GLU A 109 6.98 -5.56 -18.76
CA GLU A 109 7.08 -4.11 -18.92
C GLU A 109 5.98 -3.41 -18.14
N LYS A 110 4.76 -3.95 -18.21
CA LYS A 110 3.62 -3.42 -17.46
C LYS A 110 3.80 -3.56 -15.96
N LEU A 111 4.33 -4.68 -15.47
CA LEU A 111 4.63 -4.88 -14.05
C LEU A 111 5.64 -3.85 -13.55
N ILE A 112 6.75 -3.68 -14.28
CA ILE A 112 7.82 -2.72 -13.94
C ILE A 112 7.28 -1.28 -13.95
N SER A 113 6.53 -0.91 -15.00
CA SER A 113 5.89 0.41 -15.09
C SER A 113 4.93 0.65 -13.90
N THR A 114 4.09 -0.33 -13.57
CA THR A 114 3.17 -0.22 -12.41
C THR A 114 3.90 0.00 -11.09
N LEU A 115 5.04 -0.69 -10.90
CA LEU A 115 5.87 -0.52 -9.70
C LEU A 115 6.49 0.87 -9.64
N HIS A 116 7.09 1.36 -10.74
CA HIS A 116 7.65 2.70 -10.81
C HIS A 116 6.60 3.78 -10.57
N ASP A 117 5.44 3.69 -11.22
CA ASP A 117 4.35 4.64 -11.04
C ASP A 117 3.88 4.70 -9.57
N ALA A 118 3.78 3.56 -8.91
CA ALA A 118 3.37 3.49 -7.51
C ALA A 118 4.43 4.09 -6.57
N ILE A 119 5.72 3.86 -6.86
CA ILE A 119 6.84 4.40 -6.09
C ILE A 119 6.93 5.91 -6.29
N ASP A 120 6.83 6.39 -7.53
CA ASP A 120 6.95 7.80 -7.87
C ASP A 120 5.80 8.61 -7.28
N LYS A 121 4.57 8.12 -7.38
CA LYS A 121 3.41 8.74 -6.72
C LYS A 121 3.61 8.85 -5.20
N ASN A 122 4.22 7.85 -4.60
CA ASN A 122 4.49 7.84 -3.15
C ASN A 122 5.65 8.79 -2.77
N ARG A 123 6.62 8.98 -3.68
CA ARG A 123 7.77 9.88 -3.48
C ARG A 123 7.46 11.34 -3.79
N GLN A 124 6.34 11.64 -4.44
CA GLN A 124 5.96 13.02 -4.68
C GLN A 124 5.81 13.75 -3.35
N VAL A 125 6.71 14.71 -3.13
CA VAL A 125 6.61 15.61 -1.98
C VAL A 125 5.38 16.48 -2.21
N MET A 126 4.31 16.19 -1.49
CA MET A 126 3.11 17.04 -1.53
C MET A 126 3.47 18.43 -0.98
N PRO A 127 2.99 19.51 -1.61
CA PRO A 127 3.12 20.85 -1.04
C PRO A 127 2.62 20.88 0.39
N LEU A 128 3.31 21.60 1.27
CA LEU A 128 3.03 21.58 2.71
C LEU A 128 1.58 21.98 3.04
N ASP A 129 1.02 22.91 2.28
CA ASP A 129 -0.37 23.35 2.38
C ASP A 129 -1.37 22.25 2.00
N GLN A 130 -1.04 21.39 1.06
CA GLN A 130 -1.87 20.25 0.66
C GLN A 130 -1.85 19.14 1.72
N VAL A 131 -0.68 18.84 2.28
CA VAL A 131 -0.53 17.89 3.40
C VAL A 131 -1.30 18.40 4.63
N GLU A 132 -1.19 19.71 4.90
CA GLU A 132 -1.90 20.34 6.00
C GLU A 132 -3.42 20.25 5.80
N GLN A 133 -3.93 20.54 4.61
CA GLN A 133 -5.36 20.44 4.29
C GLN A 133 -5.89 19.02 4.46
N GLU A 134 -5.20 18.01 3.92
CA GLU A 134 -5.61 16.61 4.10
C GLU A 134 -5.62 16.18 5.57
N HIS A 135 -4.61 16.62 6.34
CA HIS A 135 -4.53 16.29 7.76
C HIS A 135 -5.67 16.92 8.56
N VAL A 136 -6.00 18.17 8.25
CA VAL A 136 -7.14 18.89 8.84
C VAL A 136 -8.46 18.21 8.49
N GLN A 137 -8.66 17.84 7.24
CA GLN A 137 -9.87 17.16 6.77
C GLN A 137 -10.07 15.82 7.49
N ARG A 138 -9.03 15.00 7.56
CA ARG A 138 -9.05 13.70 8.26
C ARG A 138 -9.40 13.86 9.75
N ALA A 139 -8.86 14.86 10.43
CA ALA A 139 -9.16 15.12 11.84
C ALA A 139 -10.63 15.49 12.06
N VAL A 140 -11.20 16.30 11.17
CA VAL A 140 -12.63 16.67 11.22
C VAL A 140 -13.53 15.46 10.95
N GLU A 141 -13.19 14.62 9.97
CA GLU A 141 -13.91 13.37 9.66
C GLU A 141 -13.87 12.38 10.83
N GLN A 142 -12.70 12.16 11.44
CA GLN A 142 -12.55 11.31 12.63
C GLN A 142 -13.36 11.82 13.84
N CYS A 143 -13.54 13.12 13.92
CA CYS A 143 -14.37 13.75 14.94
C CYS A 143 -15.85 13.92 14.53
N HIS A 144 -16.30 13.25 13.45
CA HIS A 144 -17.67 13.33 12.95
C HIS A 144 -18.17 14.77 12.76
N GLY A 145 -17.32 15.66 12.26
CA GLY A 145 -17.63 17.08 12.05
C GLY A 145 -17.51 17.96 13.30
N ASN A 146 -17.14 17.40 14.46
CA ASN A 146 -16.96 18.20 15.68
C ASN A 146 -15.65 18.99 15.64
N VAL A 147 -15.75 20.25 15.20
CA VAL A 147 -14.61 21.17 15.01
C VAL A 147 -13.84 21.43 16.31
N SER A 148 -14.51 21.46 17.46
CA SER A 148 -13.83 21.69 18.75
C SER A 148 -12.92 20.51 19.10
N ARG A 149 -13.41 19.29 18.94
CA ARG A 149 -12.64 18.08 19.20
C ARG A 149 -11.53 17.86 18.18
N ALA A 150 -11.78 18.20 16.91
CA ALA A 150 -10.76 18.16 15.85
C ALA A 150 -9.63 19.17 16.11
N ALA A 151 -9.94 20.38 16.57
CA ALA A 151 -8.94 21.39 16.94
C ALA A 151 -8.07 20.92 18.11
N GLU A 152 -8.67 20.33 19.14
CA GLU A 152 -7.96 19.73 20.28
C GLU A 152 -7.04 18.58 19.81
N MET A 153 -7.53 17.67 18.95
CA MET A 153 -6.75 16.56 18.38
C MET A 153 -5.55 17.07 17.56
N LEU A 154 -5.70 18.18 16.84
CA LEU A 154 -4.65 18.80 16.03
C LEU A 154 -3.71 19.71 16.84
N GLY A 155 -3.97 19.92 18.14
CA GLY A 155 -3.17 20.83 18.97
C GLY A 155 -3.25 22.31 18.55
N ILE A 156 -4.34 22.72 17.88
CA ILE A 156 -4.54 24.09 17.39
C ILE A 156 -5.82 24.72 17.97
N THR A 157 -5.94 26.04 17.87
CA THR A 157 -7.17 26.70 18.30
C THR A 157 -8.31 26.46 17.31
N ARG A 158 -9.54 26.50 17.79
CA ARG A 158 -10.75 26.40 16.96
C ARG A 158 -10.79 27.45 15.85
N GLN A 159 -10.33 28.67 16.15
CA GLN A 159 -10.25 29.74 15.14
C GLN A 159 -9.23 29.43 14.04
N THR A 160 -8.09 28.85 14.40
CA THR A 160 -7.08 28.41 13.44
C THR A 160 -7.63 27.31 12.54
N LEU A 161 -8.37 26.34 13.12
CA LEU A 161 -8.99 25.27 12.35
C LEU A 161 -10.02 25.82 11.34
N TYR A 162 -10.87 26.76 11.75
CA TYR A 162 -11.81 27.38 10.81
C TYR A 162 -11.14 28.13 9.65
N LYS A 163 -9.99 28.80 9.89
CA LYS A 163 -9.22 29.44 8.82
C LYS A 163 -8.67 28.43 7.82
N LYS A 164 -8.26 27.26 8.29
CA LYS A 164 -7.72 26.18 7.45
C LYS A 164 -8.80 25.45 6.65
N LEU A 165 -10.01 25.32 7.17
CA LEU A 165 -11.16 24.74 6.48
C LEU A 165 -11.76 25.66 5.39
N LYS A 166 -11.45 26.96 5.41
CA LYS A 166 -11.95 27.95 4.44
C LYS A 166 -11.00 28.18 3.26
N LYS A 167 -9.80 27.62 3.26
CA LYS A 167 -8.86 27.63 2.16
C LYS A 167 -9.14 26.51 1.18
#